data_f19382cd1e391b45c1151d02be54551c
#
_entry.id   f19382cd1e391b45c1151d02be54551c
#
_cell.length_a   1.000
_cell.length_b   1.000
_cell.length_c   1.000
_cell.angle_alpha   90.00
_cell.angle_beta   90.00
_cell.angle_gamma   90.00
#
_symmetry.space_group_name_H-M   'P 1'
#
loop_
_entity.id
_entity.type
_entity.pdbx_description
1 polymer ?
#
loop_
_entity_poly.entity_id
_entity_poly.type
_entity_poly.pdbx_seq_one_letter_code
_entity_poly.pdbx_strand_id
1 'polypeptide(L)'
;MKFSKYFDHTILKADATPADVKRICEEAKKYDFASVCVNSCYTALVAEELADTDVKVCTVVGFPLGAMSTLSKKLETINAIENGADEIDMVLKIGELKAGNEGEVLNDIREIKDVCLHNPTWKEVPLKVIIETCLLTEEEKKTACELAVAANADFVKTSTGFSTDGATVEDVALMKQTVAGKAYVKASGGIRDLKTAQAM
;
A
#
# COMPACT_ATOMS: atom_id res chain seq x y z
N MET A 1 -21.92 3.51 -0.96
CA MET A 1 -20.65 3.86 -1.64
C MET A 1 -20.69 3.28 -3.05
N LYS A 2 -20.19 3.99 -4.07
CA LYS A 2 -20.06 3.43 -5.43
C LYS A 2 -19.00 2.34 -5.42
N PHE A 3 -19.17 1.28 -6.23
CA PHE A 3 -18.20 0.18 -6.30
C PHE A 3 -16.81 0.62 -6.75
N SER A 4 -16.72 1.63 -7.63
CA SER A 4 -15.44 2.24 -8.05
C SER A 4 -14.60 2.77 -6.89
N LYS A 5 -15.20 3.21 -5.79
CA LYS A 5 -14.49 3.71 -4.60
C LYS A 5 -13.79 2.63 -3.76
N TYR A 6 -13.84 1.37 -4.18
CA TYR A 6 -13.03 0.28 -3.60
C TYR A 6 -11.72 0.05 -4.35
N PHE A 7 -11.45 0.77 -5.45
CA PHE A 7 -10.28 0.53 -6.31
C PHE A 7 -9.25 1.66 -6.25
N ASP A 8 -7.99 1.27 -6.09
CA ASP A 8 -6.84 2.11 -6.36
C ASP A 8 -6.38 1.87 -7.80
N HIS A 9 -6.52 2.88 -8.67
CA HIS A 9 -6.06 2.78 -10.04
C HIS A 9 -4.54 2.91 -10.07
N THR A 10 -3.84 1.86 -10.53
CA THR A 10 -2.41 1.66 -10.20
C THR A 10 -1.53 1.62 -11.44
N ILE A 11 -0.41 2.35 -11.41
CA ILE A 11 0.68 2.25 -12.37
C ILE A 11 2.03 2.29 -11.66
N LEU A 12 2.73 1.14 -11.63
CA LEU A 12 3.98 0.96 -10.89
C LEU A 12 5.12 0.41 -11.76
N LYS A 13 4.89 0.26 -13.08
CA LYS A 13 5.91 -0.23 -14.00
C LYS A 13 7.13 0.68 -14.02
N ALA A 14 8.33 0.09 -14.08
CA ALA A 14 9.59 0.84 -14.14
C ALA A 14 9.71 1.75 -15.38
N ASP A 15 9.07 1.38 -16.48
CA ASP A 15 9.04 2.09 -17.76
C ASP A 15 7.82 3.02 -17.92
N ALA A 16 7.01 3.21 -16.86
CA ALA A 16 5.90 4.15 -16.90
C ALA A 16 6.40 5.57 -17.16
N THR A 17 5.76 6.25 -18.11
CA THR A 17 6.10 7.63 -18.47
C THR A 17 5.16 8.63 -17.77
N PRO A 18 5.52 9.94 -17.68
CA PRO A 18 4.58 10.96 -17.22
C PRO A 18 3.26 10.98 -18.00
N ALA A 19 3.29 10.69 -19.29
CA ALA A 19 2.08 10.61 -20.13
C ALA A 19 1.17 9.43 -19.72
N ASP A 20 1.75 8.30 -19.36
CA ASP A 20 1.00 7.16 -18.84
C ASP A 20 0.35 7.48 -17.49
N VAL A 21 1.08 8.16 -16.61
CA VAL A 21 0.57 8.59 -15.30
C VAL A 21 -0.60 9.56 -15.47
N LYS A 22 -0.49 10.56 -16.35
CA LYS A 22 -1.59 11.50 -16.64
C LYS A 22 -2.83 10.77 -17.16
N ARG A 23 -2.66 9.81 -18.08
CA ARG A 23 -3.76 8.98 -18.59
C ARG A 23 -4.46 8.21 -17.44
N ILE A 24 -3.71 7.61 -16.51
CA ILE A 24 -4.27 6.92 -15.33
C ILE A 24 -5.06 7.90 -14.44
N CYS A 25 -4.59 9.13 -14.25
CA CYS A 25 -5.31 10.18 -13.52
C CYS A 25 -6.64 10.55 -14.21
N GLU A 26 -6.65 10.72 -15.53
CA GLU A 26 -7.85 10.98 -16.29
C GLU A 26 -8.88 9.83 -16.18
N GLU A 27 -8.42 8.58 -16.26
CA GLU A 27 -9.27 7.42 -16.05
C GLU A 27 -9.83 7.39 -14.63
N ALA A 28 -9.02 7.69 -13.61
CA ALA A 28 -9.45 7.72 -12.22
C ALA A 28 -10.50 8.80 -11.95
N LYS A 29 -10.35 9.98 -12.52
CA LYS A 29 -11.36 11.06 -12.50
C LYS A 29 -12.66 10.61 -13.17
N LYS A 30 -12.56 10.07 -14.38
CA LYS A 30 -13.71 9.63 -15.19
C LYS A 30 -14.56 8.56 -14.49
N TYR A 31 -13.92 7.58 -13.87
CA TYR A 31 -14.60 6.45 -13.24
C TYR A 31 -14.81 6.63 -11.74
N ASP A 32 -14.32 7.71 -11.17
CA ASP A 32 -14.47 8.06 -9.76
C ASP A 32 -13.87 6.96 -8.85
N PHE A 33 -12.59 6.58 -9.10
CA PHE A 33 -11.87 5.60 -8.28
C PHE A 33 -11.49 6.18 -6.91
N ALA A 34 -11.08 5.30 -5.97
CA ALA A 34 -10.67 5.71 -4.63
C ALA A 34 -9.36 6.51 -4.68
N SER A 35 -8.36 5.99 -5.39
CA SER A 35 -7.05 6.61 -5.50
C SER A 35 -6.37 6.31 -6.84
N VAL A 36 -5.28 7.05 -7.10
CA VAL A 36 -4.24 6.69 -8.07
C VAL A 36 -2.99 6.31 -7.30
N CYS A 37 -2.47 5.08 -7.53
CA CYS A 37 -1.30 4.54 -6.85
C CYS A 37 -0.08 4.53 -7.77
N VAL A 38 1.01 5.19 -7.34
CA VAL A 38 2.23 5.41 -8.13
C VAL A 38 3.52 5.20 -7.33
N ASN A 39 4.64 5.10 -8.05
CA ASN A 39 5.98 5.23 -7.47
C ASN A 39 6.23 6.67 -6.99
N SER A 40 7.08 6.83 -5.97
CA SER A 40 7.34 8.11 -5.29
C SER A 40 7.80 9.24 -6.22
N CYS A 41 8.46 8.93 -7.33
CA CYS A 41 8.87 9.92 -8.34
C CYS A 41 7.71 10.61 -9.08
N TYR A 42 6.50 10.06 -9.01
CA TYR A 42 5.30 10.60 -9.67
C TYR A 42 4.29 11.21 -8.70
N THR A 43 4.55 11.21 -7.39
CA THR A 43 3.60 11.71 -6.38
C THR A 43 3.17 13.15 -6.66
N ALA A 44 4.11 14.07 -6.88
CA ALA A 44 3.80 15.47 -7.16
C ALA A 44 2.97 15.66 -8.44
N LEU A 45 3.29 14.90 -9.49
CA LEU A 45 2.52 14.94 -10.74
C LEU A 45 1.08 14.50 -10.53
N VAL A 46 0.86 13.40 -9.79
CA VAL A 46 -0.48 12.89 -9.49
C VAL A 46 -1.24 13.86 -8.59
N ALA A 47 -0.58 14.46 -7.59
CA ALA A 47 -1.18 15.47 -6.74
C ALA A 47 -1.66 16.70 -7.52
N GLU A 48 -0.86 17.17 -8.50
CA GLU A 48 -1.26 18.24 -9.41
C GLU A 48 -2.47 17.85 -10.28
N GLU A 49 -2.42 16.67 -10.91
CA GLU A 49 -3.48 16.20 -11.81
C GLU A 49 -4.81 15.94 -11.09
N LEU A 50 -4.80 15.63 -9.79
CA LEU A 50 -5.98 15.29 -9.01
C LEU A 50 -6.45 16.41 -8.06
N ALA A 51 -5.83 17.61 -8.09
CA ALA A 51 -6.04 18.68 -7.10
C ALA A 51 -7.51 19.07 -6.88
N ASP A 52 -8.33 19.08 -7.92
CA ASP A 52 -9.73 19.48 -7.87
C ASP A 52 -10.70 18.28 -7.81
N THR A 53 -10.26 17.15 -7.27
CA THR A 53 -11.04 15.91 -7.21
C THR A 53 -11.03 15.28 -5.82
N ASP A 54 -11.94 14.30 -5.61
CA ASP A 54 -11.96 13.47 -4.40
C ASP A 54 -11.07 12.21 -4.52
N VAL A 55 -10.40 12.00 -5.67
CA VAL A 55 -9.51 10.86 -5.90
C VAL A 55 -8.21 11.10 -5.13
N LYS A 56 -7.81 10.12 -4.31
CA LYS A 56 -6.64 10.23 -3.44
C LYS A 56 -5.34 9.91 -4.18
N VAL A 57 -4.25 10.48 -3.68
CA VAL A 57 -2.89 10.18 -4.14
C VAL A 57 -2.30 9.11 -3.22
N CYS A 58 -2.08 7.91 -3.75
CA CYS A 58 -1.43 6.81 -3.03
C CYS A 58 0.00 6.65 -3.55
N THR A 59 0.96 6.51 -2.63
CA THR A 59 2.38 6.35 -2.99
C THR A 59 2.96 5.12 -2.32
N VAL A 60 3.67 4.29 -3.10
CA VAL A 60 4.38 3.13 -2.55
C VAL A 60 5.71 3.52 -1.93
N VAL A 61 6.14 2.82 -0.87
CA VAL A 61 7.37 3.04 -0.12
C VAL A 61 8.12 1.72 0.12
N GLY A 62 9.44 1.74 -0.08
CA GLY A 62 10.26 0.53 0.00
C GLY A 62 9.89 -0.52 -1.07
N PHE A 63 9.31 -0.09 -2.14
CA PHE A 63 8.67 -0.93 -3.15
C PHE A 63 9.63 -1.34 -4.28
N PRO A 64 9.53 -2.60 -4.82
CA PRO A 64 8.60 -3.65 -4.40
C PRO A 64 9.18 -4.62 -3.35
N LEU A 65 10.43 -4.51 -2.96
CA LEU A 65 11.18 -5.53 -2.23
C LEU A 65 11.06 -5.44 -0.69
N GLY A 66 10.75 -4.28 -0.14
CA GLY A 66 10.78 -4.02 1.30
C GLY A 66 12.19 -4.07 1.92
N ALA A 67 13.22 -4.36 1.12
CA ALA A 67 14.58 -4.68 1.54
C ALA A 67 15.49 -3.44 1.68
N MET A 68 14.93 -2.30 2.07
CA MET A 68 15.72 -1.10 2.34
C MET A 68 15.73 -0.77 3.85
N SER A 69 16.67 0.10 4.26
CA SER A 69 16.73 0.51 5.66
C SER A 69 15.48 1.28 6.08
N THR A 70 15.11 1.18 7.35
CA THR A 70 13.99 1.95 7.91
C THR A 70 14.16 3.44 7.68
N LEU A 71 15.39 3.97 7.84
CA LEU A 71 15.69 5.38 7.56
C LEU A 71 15.36 5.77 6.11
N SER A 72 15.72 4.93 5.14
CA SER A 72 15.41 5.19 3.72
C SER A 72 13.90 5.21 3.47
N LYS A 73 13.15 4.27 4.05
CA LYS A 73 11.67 4.26 3.96
C LYS A 73 11.06 5.50 4.63
N LYS A 74 11.59 5.94 5.79
CA LYS A 74 11.14 7.18 6.45
C LYS A 74 11.33 8.39 5.55
N LEU A 75 12.50 8.56 4.97
CA LEU A 75 12.79 9.69 4.07
C LEU A 75 11.91 9.64 2.80
N GLU A 76 11.69 8.46 2.24
CA GLU A 76 10.77 8.29 1.11
C GLU A 76 9.34 8.65 1.49
N THR A 77 8.88 8.24 2.68
CA THR A 77 7.53 8.56 3.20
C THR A 77 7.37 10.07 3.42
N ILE A 78 8.34 10.73 4.07
CA ILE A 78 8.34 12.19 4.27
C ILE A 78 8.24 12.90 2.91
N ASN A 79 9.11 12.53 1.97
CA ASN A 79 9.10 13.12 0.63
C ASN A 79 7.78 12.89 -0.09
N ALA A 80 7.18 11.69 -0.01
CA ALA A 80 5.89 11.41 -0.62
C ALA A 80 4.78 12.30 -0.04
N ILE A 81 4.71 12.44 1.29
CA ILE A 81 3.70 13.27 1.96
C ILE A 81 3.87 14.75 1.62
N GLU A 82 5.09 15.27 1.63
CA GLU A 82 5.40 16.65 1.23
C GLU A 82 5.04 16.94 -0.24
N ASN A 83 5.11 15.93 -1.10
CA ASN A 83 4.69 16.00 -2.50
C ASN A 83 3.20 15.69 -2.74
N GLY A 84 2.40 15.59 -1.68
CA GLY A 84 0.95 15.52 -1.77
C GLY A 84 0.35 14.11 -1.67
N ALA A 85 1.08 13.10 -1.22
CA ALA A 85 0.49 11.79 -0.95
C ALA A 85 -0.60 11.88 0.13
N ASP A 86 -1.75 11.27 -0.14
CA ASP A 86 -2.86 11.09 0.80
C ASP A 86 -2.81 9.76 1.52
N GLU A 87 -2.13 8.77 0.95
CA GLU A 87 -2.01 7.39 1.46
C GLU A 87 -0.62 6.83 1.15
N ILE A 88 -0.09 6.03 2.07
CA ILE A 88 1.21 5.36 1.92
C ILE A 88 1.02 3.84 1.92
N ASP A 89 1.58 3.17 0.91
CA ASP A 89 1.63 1.71 0.80
C ASP A 89 3.07 1.24 0.97
N MET A 90 3.49 0.88 2.19
CA MET A 90 4.84 0.38 2.45
C MET A 90 4.94 -1.13 2.24
N VAL A 91 6.09 -1.63 1.78
CA VAL A 91 6.40 -3.06 1.80
C VAL A 91 7.16 -3.39 3.08
N LEU A 92 6.72 -4.41 3.83
CA LEU A 92 7.39 -4.82 5.06
C LEU A 92 8.77 -5.44 4.78
N LYS A 93 9.63 -5.56 5.79
CA LYS A 93 10.93 -6.25 5.71
C LYS A 93 10.72 -7.77 5.67
N ILE A 94 10.41 -8.33 4.49
CA ILE A 94 10.07 -9.74 4.31
C ILE A 94 11.20 -10.65 4.82
N GLY A 95 12.46 -10.31 4.53
CA GLY A 95 13.61 -11.10 4.97
C GLY A 95 13.75 -11.18 6.48
N GLU A 96 13.50 -10.07 7.21
CA GLU A 96 13.51 -10.04 8.67
C GLU A 96 12.36 -10.86 9.27
N LEU A 97 11.18 -10.80 8.67
CA LEU A 97 10.06 -11.63 9.07
C LEU A 97 10.39 -13.13 8.96
N LYS A 98 10.96 -13.54 7.81
CA LYS A 98 11.38 -14.94 7.57
C LYS A 98 12.50 -15.40 8.50
N ALA A 99 13.34 -14.50 8.97
CA ALA A 99 14.37 -14.76 9.96
C ALA A 99 13.84 -14.81 11.41
N GLY A 100 12.55 -14.53 11.63
CA GLY A 100 11.96 -14.45 12.97
C GLY A 100 12.30 -13.18 13.73
N ASN A 101 12.85 -12.16 13.07
CA ASN A 101 13.22 -10.87 13.65
C ASN A 101 12.01 -9.93 13.75
N GLU A 102 10.96 -10.39 14.44
CA GLU A 102 9.68 -9.66 14.55
C GLU A 102 9.83 -8.25 15.11
N GLY A 103 10.79 -8.04 16.04
CA GLY A 103 11.09 -6.74 16.60
C GLY A 103 11.54 -5.72 15.56
N GLU A 104 12.36 -6.13 14.59
CA GLU A 104 12.81 -5.30 13.48
C GLU A 104 11.66 -4.98 12.52
N VAL A 105 10.81 -5.95 12.22
CA VAL A 105 9.64 -5.74 11.37
C VAL A 105 8.66 -4.78 12.03
N LEU A 106 8.36 -4.98 13.32
CA LEU A 106 7.47 -4.12 14.09
C LEU A 106 8.00 -2.68 14.16
N ASN A 107 9.31 -2.52 14.43
CA ASN A 107 9.95 -1.21 14.47
C ASN A 107 9.89 -0.50 13.12
N ASP A 108 10.17 -1.21 12.02
CA ASP A 108 10.11 -0.67 10.66
C ASP A 108 8.71 -0.09 10.36
N ILE A 109 7.65 -0.83 10.66
CA ILE A 109 6.27 -0.37 10.44
C ILE A 109 5.93 0.82 11.35
N ARG A 110 6.29 0.77 12.63
CA ARG A 110 6.03 1.85 13.61
C ARG A 110 6.69 3.16 13.20
N GLU A 111 7.94 3.11 12.76
CA GLU A 111 8.68 4.28 12.31
C GLU A 111 8.03 4.95 11.10
N ILE A 112 7.46 4.17 10.17
CA ILE A 112 6.73 4.72 9.04
C ILE A 112 5.34 5.23 9.47
N LYS A 113 4.64 4.52 10.35
CA LYS A 113 3.36 4.99 10.90
C LYS A 113 3.52 6.31 11.66
N ASP A 114 4.62 6.45 12.42
CA ASP A 114 4.93 7.69 13.12
C ASP A 114 5.08 8.88 12.17
N VAL A 115 5.77 8.70 11.04
CA VAL A 115 5.85 9.72 9.98
C VAL A 115 4.47 10.04 9.42
N CYS A 116 3.62 9.05 9.18
CA CYS A 116 2.27 9.26 8.67
C CYS A 116 1.39 10.08 9.63
N LEU A 117 1.61 9.97 10.94
CA LEU A 117 0.87 10.71 11.98
C LEU A 117 1.46 12.09 12.28
N HIS A 118 2.79 12.22 12.28
CA HIS A 118 3.53 13.41 12.73
C HIS A 118 4.31 14.07 11.59
N ASN A 119 3.69 14.24 10.43
CA ASN A 119 4.31 14.84 9.25
C ASN A 119 4.14 16.37 9.22
N PRO A 120 4.95 17.10 8.41
CA PRO A 120 4.90 18.56 8.35
C PRO A 120 3.59 19.15 7.82
N THR A 121 2.79 18.38 7.11
CA THR A 121 1.53 18.84 6.52
C THR A 121 0.35 18.80 7.50
N TRP A 122 0.55 18.24 8.70
CA TRP A 122 -0.48 18.05 9.73
C TRP A 122 -1.69 17.23 9.27
N LYS A 123 -1.53 16.47 8.19
CA LYS A 123 -2.54 15.59 7.61
C LYS A 123 -2.34 14.19 8.14
N GLU A 124 -3.40 13.57 8.63
CA GLU A 124 -3.36 12.15 8.97
C GLU A 124 -3.35 11.34 7.67
N VAL A 125 -2.27 10.56 7.46
CA VAL A 125 -2.05 9.77 6.25
C VAL A 125 -2.22 8.29 6.58
N PRO A 126 -3.23 7.59 6.02
CA PRO A 126 -3.37 6.15 6.20
C PRO A 126 -2.15 5.38 5.71
N LEU A 127 -1.72 4.40 6.51
CA LEU A 127 -0.63 3.48 6.19
C LEU A 127 -1.18 2.10 5.83
N LYS A 128 -0.83 1.59 4.65
CA LYS A 128 -1.09 0.20 4.27
C LYS A 128 0.22 -0.57 4.25
N VAL A 129 0.26 -1.76 4.86
CA VAL A 129 1.44 -2.63 4.93
C VAL A 129 1.27 -3.78 3.96
N ILE A 130 2.09 -3.81 2.91
CA ILE A 130 2.14 -4.90 1.94
C ILE A 130 2.98 -6.02 2.53
N ILE A 131 2.38 -7.19 2.75
CA ILE A 131 3.05 -8.33 3.36
C ILE A 131 3.64 -9.32 2.33
N GLU A 132 3.26 -9.24 1.06
CA GLU A 132 3.67 -10.11 -0.06
C GLU A 132 3.35 -11.59 0.21
N THR A 133 2.06 -11.89 0.27
CA THR A 133 1.53 -13.19 0.72
C THR A 133 2.12 -14.40 0.00
N CYS A 134 2.46 -14.27 -1.30
CA CYS A 134 3.02 -15.38 -2.08
C CYS A 134 4.42 -15.84 -1.64
N LEU A 135 5.14 -15.04 -0.83
CA LEU A 135 6.45 -15.39 -0.28
C LEU A 135 6.36 -15.95 1.15
N LEU A 136 5.19 -15.97 1.75
CA LEU A 136 4.98 -16.27 3.17
C LEU A 136 4.22 -17.58 3.37
N THR A 137 4.60 -18.32 4.41
CA THR A 137 3.78 -19.41 4.95
C THR A 137 2.53 -18.85 5.63
N GLU A 138 1.56 -19.71 5.94
CA GLU A 138 0.34 -19.30 6.63
C GLU A 138 0.63 -18.65 7.99
N GLU A 139 1.57 -19.20 8.76
CA GLU A 139 1.98 -18.66 10.07
C GLU A 139 2.69 -17.30 9.90
N GLU A 140 3.58 -17.16 8.92
CA GLU A 140 4.23 -15.88 8.62
C GLU A 140 3.21 -14.80 8.19
N LYS A 141 2.15 -15.16 7.45
CA LYS A 141 1.05 -14.24 7.10
C LYS A 141 0.31 -13.75 8.34
N LYS A 142 0.01 -14.66 9.30
CA LYS A 142 -0.62 -14.28 10.57
C LYS A 142 0.28 -13.34 11.37
N THR A 143 1.55 -13.70 11.54
CA THR A 143 2.54 -12.87 12.24
C THR A 143 2.66 -11.49 11.60
N ALA A 144 2.75 -11.40 10.27
CA ALA A 144 2.81 -10.12 9.56
C ALA A 144 1.58 -9.24 9.82
N CYS A 145 0.38 -9.84 9.81
CA CYS A 145 -0.87 -9.13 10.12
C CYS A 145 -0.90 -8.64 11.58
N GLU A 146 -0.47 -9.47 12.53
CA GLU A 146 -0.40 -9.13 13.95
C GLU A 146 0.59 -7.99 14.22
N LEU A 147 1.77 -8.01 13.58
CA LEU A 147 2.76 -6.95 13.67
C LEU A 147 2.24 -5.62 13.07
N ALA A 148 1.57 -5.68 11.92
CA ALA A 148 0.95 -4.49 11.33
C ALA A 148 -0.13 -3.89 12.25
N VAL A 149 -0.98 -4.71 12.85
CA VAL A 149 -1.97 -4.28 13.87
C VAL A 149 -1.28 -3.69 15.09
N ALA A 150 -0.23 -4.34 15.62
CA ALA A 150 0.53 -3.86 16.77
C ALA A 150 1.29 -2.54 16.51
N ALA A 151 1.54 -2.24 15.23
CA ALA A 151 2.11 -0.96 14.78
C ALA A 151 1.03 0.11 14.47
N ASN A 152 -0.24 -0.17 14.68
CA ASN A 152 -1.38 0.69 14.34
C ASN A 152 -1.45 1.04 12.84
N ALA A 153 -1.08 0.12 11.95
CA ALA A 153 -1.32 0.27 10.53
C ALA A 153 -2.83 0.27 10.25
N ASP A 154 -3.27 1.09 9.30
CA ASP A 154 -4.69 1.20 8.96
C ASP A 154 -5.15 0.03 8.07
N PHE A 155 -4.25 -0.48 7.24
CA PHE A 155 -4.52 -1.61 6.35
C PHE A 155 -3.36 -2.62 6.35
N VAL A 156 -3.72 -3.88 6.13
CA VAL A 156 -2.78 -4.92 5.67
C VAL A 156 -3.13 -5.25 4.21
N LYS A 157 -2.12 -5.22 3.34
CA LYS A 157 -2.29 -5.41 1.89
C LYS A 157 -1.56 -6.68 1.45
N THR A 158 -2.19 -7.47 0.55
CA THR A 158 -1.68 -8.78 0.17
C THR A 158 -0.35 -8.73 -0.57
N SER A 159 -0.26 -7.95 -1.64
CA SER A 159 0.79 -8.18 -2.65
C SER A 159 1.26 -6.90 -3.32
N THR A 160 2.50 -6.92 -3.80
CA THR A 160 3.06 -5.85 -4.65
C THR A 160 2.58 -5.95 -6.11
N GLY A 161 2.29 -7.16 -6.59
CA GLY A 161 2.05 -7.46 -8.01
C GLY A 161 3.33 -7.61 -8.84
N PHE A 162 4.51 -7.62 -8.19
CA PHE A 162 5.83 -7.78 -8.82
C PHE A 162 6.54 -9.08 -8.40
N SER A 163 5.86 -9.94 -7.67
CA SER A 163 6.36 -11.26 -7.27
C SER A 163 5.67 -12.37 -8.08
N THR A 164 5.72 -13.60 -7.57
CA THR A 164 5.27 -14.79 -8.28
C THR A 164 3.76 -14.93 -8.38
N ASP A 165 3.00 -14.30 -7.45
CA ASP A 165 1.54 -14.38 -7.42
C ASP A 165 0.94 -13.11 -6.81
N GLY A 166 -0.42 -12.99 -6.88
CA GLY A 166 -1.19 -11.87 -6.34
C GLY A 166 -2.12 -12.29 -5.21
N ALA A 167 -3.21 -11.54 -5.02
CA ALA A 167 -4.22 -11.83 -4.01
C ALA A 167 -4.97 -13.13 -4.31
N THR A 168 -5.21 -13.93 -3.26
CA THR A 168 -6.13 -15.06 -3.28
C THR A 168 -7.27 -14.83 -2.28
N VAL A 169 -8.43 -15.45 -2.54
CA VAL A 169 -9.58 -15.37 -1.61
C VAL A 169 -9.22 -15.94 -0.24
N GLU A 170 -8.43 -17.02 -0.23
CA GLU A 170 -7.95 -17.69 0.98
C GLU A 170 -7.06 -16.77 1.82
N ASP A 171 -6.11 -16.07 1.18
CA ASP A 171 -5.24 -15.10 1.86
C ASP A 171 -6.03 -13.93 2.44
N VAL A 172 -6.96 -13.38 1.66
CA VAL A 172 -7.81 -12.27 2.13
C VAL A 172 -8.66 -12.71 3.32
N ALA A 173 -9.23 -13.92 3.29
CA ALA A 173 -10.02 -14.47 4.39
C ALA A 173 -9.14 -14.67 5.65
N LEU A 174 -7.94 -15.25 5.50
CA LEU A 174 -6.98 -15.45 6.59
C LEU A 174 -6.59 -14.10 7.22
N MET A 175 -6.19 -13.14 6.41
CA MET A 175 -5.81 -11.80 6.86
C MET A 175 -6.96 -11.11 7.59
N LYS A 176 -8.19 -11.17 7.02
CA LYS A 176 -9.40 -10.59 7.64
C LYS A 176 -9.69 -11.19 9.00
N GLN A 177 -9.56 -12.50 9.15
CA GLN A 177 -9.71 -13.20 10.42
C GLN A 177 -8.64 -12.76 11.43
N THR A 178 -7.37 -12.69 10.99
CA THR A 178 -6.23 -12.37 11.85
C THR A 178 -6.29 -10.94 12.38
N VAL A 179 -6.59 -9.95 11.52
CA VAL A 179 -6.69 -8.54 11.98
C VAL A 179 -7.90 -8.28 12.86
N ALA A 180 -8.93 -9.14 12.84
CA ALA A 180 -10.11 -9.11 13.71
C ALA A 180 -10.78 -7.73 13.82
N GLY A 181 -10.84 -6.98 12.72
CA GLY A 181 -11.45 -5.65 12.65
C GLY A 181 -10.57 -4.49 13.18
N LYS A 182 -9.33 -4.76 13.62
CA LYS A 182 -8.38 -3.72 14.09
C LYS A 182 -7.66 -3.01 12.95
N ALA A 183 -7.66 -3.60 11.77
CA ALA A 183 -7.19 -3.01 10.52
C ALA A 183 -8.10 -3.44 9.36
N TYR A 184 -8.05 -2.71 8.26
CA TYR A 184 -8.69 -3.15 7.02
C TYR A 184 -7.77 -4.08 6.24
N VAL A 185 -8.37 -4.89 5.34
CA VAL A 185 -7.61 -5.74 4.41
C VAL A 185 -7.77 -5.21 2.99
N LYS A 186 -6.65 -5.09 2.28
CA LYS A 186 -6.59 -4.70 0.88
C LYS A 186 -6.08 -5.86 0.04
N ALA A 187 -6.89 -6.33 -0.90
CA ALA A 187 -6.47 -7.27 -1.93
C ALA A 187 -5.75 -6.52 -3.06
N SER A 188 -4.64 -7.04 -3.55
CA SER A 188 -3.89 -6.47 -4.66
C SER A 188 -3.09 -7.52 -5.44
N GLY A 189 -2.80 -7.22 -6.71
CA GLY A 189 -2.16 -8.17 -7.61
C GLY A 189 -3.14 -9.18 -8.20
N GLY A 190 -3.16 -9.30 -9.53
CA GLY A 190 -3.97 -10.29 -10.24
C GLY A 190 -5.46 -10.00 -10.41
N ILE A 191 -6.01 -8.94 -9.81
CA ILE A 191 -7.43 -8.59 -9.88
C ILE A 191 -7.68 -7.81 -11.17
N ARG A 192 -8.27 -8.47 -12.18
CA ARG A 192 -8.42 -7.92 -13.53
C ARG A 192 -9.85 -7.92 -14.07
N ASP A 193 -10.79 -8.48 -13.33
CA ASP A 193 -12.20 -8.58 -13.73
C ASP A 193 -13.12 -8.42 -12.52
N LEU A 194 -14.41 -8.17 -12.83
CA LEU A 194 -15.43 -7.93 -11.83
C LEU A 194 -15.66 -9.13 -10.91
N LYS A 195 -15.61 -10.35 -11.46
CA LYS A 195 -15.86 -11.59 -10.69
C LYS A 195 -14.78 -11.77 -9.62
N THR A 196 -13.52 -11.60 -10.01
CA THR A 196 -12.38 -11.66 -9.06
C THR A 196 -12.49 -10.56 -8.02
N ALA A 197 -12.80 -9.31 -8.42
CA ALA A 197 -12.95 -8.21 -7.49
C ALA A 197 -14.10 -8.41 -6.48
N GLN A 198 -15.19 -9.05 -6.89
CA GLN A 198 -16.32 -9.35 -5.99
C GLN A 198 -16.06 -10.53 -5.04
N ALA A 199 -15.11 -11.40 -5.38
CA ALA A 199 -14.75 -12.54 -4.54
C ALA A 199 -13.80 -12.15 -3.39
N MET A 200 -13.05 -11.05 -3.53
CA MET A 200 -12.15 -10.47 -2.52
C MET A 200 -12.91 -9.65 -1.47
#